data_bde322b4fc90a7e0694581a6ee30c422
#
_entry.id   bde322b4fc90a7e0694581a6ee30c422
#
_cell.length_a   1.000
_cell.length_b   1.000
_cell.length_c   1.000
_cell.angle_alpha   90.00
_cell.angle_beta   90.00
_cell.angle_gamma   90.00
#
_symmetry.space_group_name_H-M   'P 1'
#
loop_
_entity.id
_entity.type
_entity.pdbx_description
1 polymer ?
#
loop_
_entity_poly.entity_id
_entity_poly.type
_entity_poly.pdbx_seq_one_letter_code
_entity_poly.pdbx_strand_id
1 'polypeptide(L)'
;MCFKRILILMLTVAMIAGMLVGCANNPSNNPSSSKDNKSDISDKSNSKKSVSMILDIEGTNNEAMNNSALLALNNAQKKLNIDTNKVESDDSSTFSNSIDILCNDNYDLIIAVGARFAKPLEMVAKKYPKQQFAIIDYEYDKQPSNITSISYEDNKSGYLAGLIAGKMTESDKVGFIGGVKSSSRDKFESGFREGVKFSNSSIKDISVEYADVFKDSKSVESIAKKMMDNGVDIIFSTTEDDSKAVIDAVRAKNKKVIATNKDQHELAPENVISSIVKDFENPTYNLIQSFVKGNYKGGKVIENTVKSGSTGLAQNSSQNIPPDVLEYVNKNNK
;
A
#
# COMPACT_ATOMS: atom_id res chain seq x y z
N MET A 1 23.68 -28.18 -40.38
CA MET A 1 22.48 -28.07 -41.25
C MET A 1 21.74 -26.79 -40.82
N CYS A 2 22.14 -25.69 -41.10
CA CYS A 2 22.37 -24.73 -42.18
C CYS A 2 21.30 -24.76 -43.26
N PHE A 3 20.76 -23.57 -43.51
CA PHE A 3 19.94 -23.18 -44.64
C PHE A 3 18.48 -23.65 -44.68
N LYS A 4 17.61 -22.70 -44.34
CA LYS A 4 16.43 -22.29 -45.12
C LYS A 4 15.54 -21.40 -44.25
N ARG A 5 15.59 -20.11 -44.50
CA ARG A 5 14.47 -19.18 -44.45
C ARG A 5 14.96 -17.73 -44.48
N ILE A 6 15.61 -17.42 -45.59
CA ILE A 6 15.67 -16.06 -46.11
C ILE A 6 14.93 -16.17 -47.43
N LEU A 7 13.74 -15.64 -47.52
CA LEU A 7 13.05 -15.17 -48.70
C LEU A 7 11.59 -14.86 -48.33
N ILE A 8 11.29 -13.63 -48.14
CA ILE A 8 10.08 -12.94 -48.57
C ILE A 8 10.21 -11.52 -47.98
N LEU A 9 11.00 -10.76 -48.69
CA LEU A 9 11.01 -9.31 -48.64
C LEU A 9 10.93 -8.88 -50.09
N MET A 10 10.05 -7.95 -50.39
CA MET A 10 9.83 -7.25 -51.66
C MET A 10 8.53 -7.62 -52.35
N LEU A 11 7.79 -6.64 -52.48
CA LEU A 11 6.81 -6.13 -53.46
C LEU A 11 5.53 -5.72 -52.70
N THR A 12 5.27 -4.43 -52.55
CA THR A 12 4.54 -3.63 -53.53
C THR A 12 4.59 -2.15 -53.15
N VAL A 13 5.35 -1.41 -53.88
CA VAL A 13 5.21 0.02 -54.11
C VAL A 13 4.56 0.17 -55.49
N ALA A 14 3.42 0.78 -55.60
CA ALA A 14 2.90 1.46 -56.79
C ALA A 14 1.62 2.22 -56.43
N MET A 15 1.73 3.53 -56.42
CA MET A 15 1.05 4.49 -57.30
C MET A 15 -0.47 4.57 -57.18
N ILE A 16 -0.96 5.77 -56.84
CA ILE A 16 -1.84 6.52 -57.73
C ILE A 16 -1.73 8.01 -57.35
N ALA A 17 -1.21 8.78 -58.29
CA ALA A 17 -1.29 10.23 -58.37
C ALA A 17 -2.41 10.61 -59.34
N GLY A 18 -3.02 11.76 -59.16
CA GLY A 18 -3.92 12.43 -60.09
C GLY A 18 -5.33 12.66 -59.45
N MET A 19 -5.94 13.83 -59.43
CA MET A 19 -5.93 14.93 -60.38
C MET A 19 -6.36 16.22 -59.70
N LEU A 20 -5.63 17.28 -60.01
CA LEU A 20 -6.05 18.68 -59.88
C LEU A 20 -6.89 19.10 -61.09
N VAL A 21 -8.02 19.80 -60.88
CA VAL A 21 -8.62 20.83 -61.77
C VAL A 21 -9.57 21.57 -60.82
N GLY A 22 -9.50 22.80 -60.48
CA GLY A 22 -9.24 24.04 -61.17
C GLY A 22 -10.53 24.68 -61.60
N CYS A 23 -10.89 25.82 -60.98
CA CYS A 23 -11.26 27.04 -61.72
C CYS A 23 -11.63 28.19 -60.78
N ALA A 24 -10.97 29.25 -61.02
CA ALA A 24 -11.10 30.58 -60.45
C ALA A 24 -12.42 31.28 -60.87
N ASN A 25 -12.87 32.23 -60.05
CA ASN A 25 -13.16 33.61 -60.45
C ASN A 25 -13.44 34.51 -59.25
N ASN A 26 -12.61 35.56 -59.14
CA ASN A 26 -12.80 36.79 -58.40
C ASN A 26 -13.52 37.82 -59.32
N PRO A 27 -14.07 39.01 -58.95
CA PRO A 27 -13.53 39.88 -57.87
C PRO A 27 -14.60 40.79 -57.13
N SER A 28 -14.01 41.44 -56.11
CA SER A 28 -14.27 42.81 -55.61
C SER A 28 -15.46 43.07 -54.69
N ASN A 29 -15.21 43.51 -53.50
CA ASN A 29 -15.01 44.86 -52.96
C ASN A 29 -15.05 44.91 -51.42
N ASN A 30 -14.04 45.53 -50.82
CA ASN A 30 -13.94 46.01 -49.46
C ASN A 30 -14.80 47.27 -49.30
N PRO A 31 -15.13 47.82 -48.07
CA PRO A 31 -14.34 47.78 -46.83
C PRO A 31 -15.14 47.81 -45.52
N SER A 32 -14.37 47.69 -44.43
CA SER A 32 -14.54 48.31 -43.08
C SER A 32 -15.48 47.62 -42.07
N SER A 33 -14.99 47.10 -41.05
CA SER A 33 -14.72 47.68 -39.71
C SER A 33 -14.71 46.64 -38.59
N SER A 34 -13.63 46.78 -37.84
CA SER A 34 -13.50 46.68 -36.39
C SER A 34 -13.99 45.40 -35.65
N LYS A 35 -12.96 44.78 -35.05
CA LYS A 35 -12.91 44.29 -33.66
C LYS A 35 -13.88 43.19 -33.26
N ASP A 36 -13.31 42.01 -33.03
CA ASP A 36 -13.14 41.55 -31.67
C ASP A 36 -12.26 40.28 -31.68
N ASN A 37 -11.07 40.43 -31.13
CA ASN A 37 -10.27 39.33 -30.64
C ASN A 37 -11.02 38.66 -29.50
N LYS A 38 -11.72 37.60 -29.78
CA LYS A 38 -12.04 36.61 -28.77
C LYS A 38 -10.98 35.53 -28.83
N SER A 39 -10.02 35.69 -27.93
CA SER A 39 -9.10 34.62 -27.55
C SER A 39 -9.93 33.36 -27.27
N ASP A 40 -9.70 32.32 -28.04
CA ASP A 40 -10.11 30.97 -27.72
C ASP A 40 -9.45 30.59 -26.37
N ILE A 41 -10.20 30.81 -25.30
CA ILE A 41 -10.00 30.12 -24.04
C ILE A 41 -10.48 28.71 -24.33
N SER A 42 -9.56 27.85 -24.75
CA SER A 42 -9.80 26.43 -24.89
C SER A 42 -10.31 25.93 -23.54
N ASP A 43 -11.53 25.47 -23.58
CA ASP A 43 -12.29 24.84 -22.51
C ASP A 43 -11.51 23.61 -21.96
N LYS A 44 -10.68 23.84 -20.94
CA LYS A 44 -9.99 22.81 -20.19
C LYS A 44 -10.91 22.06 -19.21
N SER A 45 -12.22 22.21 -19.34
CA SER A 45 -13.18 21.75 -18.32
C SER A 45 -13.71 20.34 -18.52
N ASN A 46 -13.23 19.53 -19.51
CA ASN A 46 -13.79 18.20 -19.74
C ASN A 46 -12.76 17.09 -20.02
N SER A 47 -11.48 17.26 -19.63
CA SER A 47 -10.53 16.13 -19.69
C SER A 47 -10.76 15.22 -18.47
N LYS A 48 -10.93 13.92 -18.75
CA LYS A 48 -10.95 12.89 -17.70
C LYS A 48 -9.71 13.05 -16.80
N LYS A 49 -9.90 12.93 -15.50
CA LYS A 49 -8.77 12.83 -14.57
C LYS A 49 -8.03 11.52 -14.78
N SER A 50 -6.72 11.56 -14.63
CA SER A 50 -5.84 10.41 -14.79
C SER A 50 -5.10 10.10 -13.49
N VAL A 51 -5.14 8.84 -13.08
CA VAL A 51 -4.48 8.36 -11.85
C VAL A 51 -3.56 7.19 -12.18
N SER A 52 -2.29 7.31 -11.83
CA SER A 52 -1.35 6.19 -11.91
C SER A 52 -0.99 5.67 -10.52
N MET A 53 -0.88 4.35 -10.39
CA MET A 53 -0.46 3.68 -9.17
C MET A 53 0.80 2.89 -9.42
N ILE A 54 1.82 3.07 -8.57
CA ILE A 54 3.06 2.31 -8.62
C ILE A 54 3.15 1.37 -7.43
N LEU A 55 3.44 0.10 -7.71
CA LEU A 55 3.45 -1.02 -6.79
C LEU A 55 4.85 -1.60 -6.68
N ASP A 56 5.26 -1.92 -5.47
CA ASP A 56 6.46 -2.69 -5.21
C ASP A 56 6.15 -4.18 -5.26
N ILE A 57 6.70 -4.88 -6.26
CA ILE A 57 6.54 -6.32 -6.43
C ILE A 57 7.84 -7.12 -6.17
N GLU A 58 8.93 -6.45 -5.83
CA GLU A 58 10.19 -7.11 -5.48
C GLU A 58 10.05 -7.95 -4.21
N GLY A 59 9.27 -7.46 -3.26
CA GLY A 59 8.89 -8.17 -2.05
C GLY A 59 7.49 -8.79 -2.19
N THR A 60 7.33 -10.09 -1.90
CA THR A 60 6.01 -10.67 -1.63
C THR A 60 5.32 -10.02 -0.43
N ASN A 61 6.02 -9.18 0.29
CA ASN A 61 5.62 -8.59 1.57
C ASN A 61 4.49 -7.56 1.48
N ASN A 62 4.02 -7.22 0.28
CA ASN A 62 2.97 -6.24 0.06
C ASN A 62 1.78 -6.79 -0.75
N GLU A 63 1.68 -8.10 -0.96
CA GLU A 63 0.64 -8.68 -1.83
C GLU A 63 -0.77 -8.26 -1.37
N ALA A 64 -1.07 -8.38 -0.09
CA ALA A 64 -2.38 -8.01 0.45
C ALA A 64 -2.67 -6.51 0.27
N MET A 65 -1.69 -5.65 0.54
CA MET A 65 -1.80 -4.20 0.37
C MET A 65 -1.91 -3.83 -1.11
N ASN A 66 -1.05 -4.39 -1.97
CA ASN A 66 -1.06 -4.16 -3.42
C ASN A 66 -2.41 -4.55 -4.03
N ASN A 67 -2.93 -5.75 -3.71
CA ASN A 67 -4.21 -6.23 -4.21
C ASN A 67 -5.36 -5.34 -3.76
N SER A 68 -5.39 -4.91 -2.51
CA SER A 68 -6.43 -4.01 -1.98
C SER A 68 -6.36 -2.63 -2.61
N ALA A 69 -5.16 -2.06 -2.78
CA ALA A 69 -4.98 -0.78 -3.46
C ALA A 69 -5.39 -0.85 -4.95
N LEU A 70 -5.08 -1.95 -5.64
CA LEU A 70 -5.52 -2.19 -7.01
C LEU A 70 -7.04 -2.34 -7.12
N LEU A 71 -7.69 -3.00 -6.16
CA LEU A 71 -9.16 -3.06 -6.11
C LEU A 71 -9.76 -1.66 -6.00
N ALA A 72 -9.19 -0.80 -5.15
CA ALA A 72 -9.59 0.59 -5.03
C ALA A 72 -9.45 1.35 -6.35
N LEU A 73 -8.30 1.21 -7.04
CA LEU A 73 -8.04 1.84 -8.33
C LEU A 73 -9.04 1.38 -9.40
N ASN A 74 -9.28 0.06 -9.50
CA ASN A 74 -10.24 -0.52 -10.44
C ASN A 74 -11.68 -0.08 -10.15
N ASN A 75 -12.06 0.00 -8.87
CA ASN A 75 -13.36 0.51 -8.45
C ASN A 75 -13.51 2.00 -8.78
N ALA A 76 -12.45 2.79 -8.60
CA ALA A 76 -12.43 4.20 -8.97
C ALA A 76 -12.58 4.39 -10.49
N GLN A 77 -11.85 3.62 -11.31
CA GLN A 77 -12.00 3.63 -12.76
C GLN A 77 -13.46 3.40 -13.20
N LYS A 78 -14.10 2.37 -12.63
CA LYS A 78 -15.47 2.00 -12.98
C LYS A 78 -16.52 3.01 -12.52
N LYS A 79 -16.33 3.64 -11.35
CA LYS A 79 -17.36 4.47 -10.69
C LYS A 79 -17.16 5.96 -10.87
N LEU A 80 -15.93 6.44 -11.15
CA LEU A 80 -15.60 7.87 -11.15
C LEU A 80 -15.26 8.41 -12.54
N ASN A 81 -15.37 7.59 -13.59
CA ASN A 81 -15.07 7.98 -14.98
C ASN A 81 -13.67 8.62 -15.13
N ILE A 82 -12.64 7.96 -14.61
CA ILE A 82 -11.25 8.36 -14.68
C ILE A 82 -10.44 7.39 -15.53
N ASP A 83 -9.30 7.87 -16.04
CA ASP A 83 -8.30 7.01 -16.66
C ASP A 83 -7.32 6.53 -15.60
N THR A 84 -7.00 5.24 -15.63
CA THR A 84 -6.12 4.63 -14.64
C THR A 84 -4.96 3.89 -15.29
N ASN A 85 -3.82 3.91 -14.62
CA ASN A 85 -2.64 3.13 -14.98
C ASN A 85 -2.06 2.44 -13.74
N LYS A 86 -1.44 1.29 -13.94
CA LYS A 86 -0.61 0.65 -12.91
C LYS A 86 0.80 0.39 -13.45
N VAL A 87 1.77 0.61 -12.59
CA VAL A 87 3.17 0.27 -12.83
C VAL A 87 3.62 -0.67 -11.71
N GLU A 88 4.26 -1.75 -12.07
CA GLU A 88 4.87 -2.70 -11.15
C GLU A 88 6.38 -2.53 -11.23
N SER A 89 7.06 -2.43 -10.10
CA SER A 89 8.50 -2.30 -10.02
C SER A 89 9.06 -3.35 -9.06
N ASP A 90 10.01 -4.12 -9.53
CA ASP A 90 10.68 -5.20 -8.80
C ASP A 90 12.11 -4.83 -8.35
N ASP A 91 12.54 -3.61 -8.61
CA ASP A 91 13.87 -3.11 -8.24
C ASP A 91 13.76 -1.71 -7.60
N SER A 92 14.07 -1.65 -6.33
CA SER A 92 14.04 -0.39 -5.56
C SER A 92 15.01 0.67 -6.08
N SER A 93 16.07 0.28 -6.79
CA SER A 93 17.01 1.22 -7.43
C SER A 93 16.35 2.00 -8.58
N THR A 94 15.27 1.49 -9.16
CA THR A 94 14.55 2.10 -10.28
C THR A 94 13.34 2.94 -9.84
N PHE A 95 12.92 2.90 -8.58
CA PHE A 95 11.69 3.55 -8.09
C PHE A 95 11.62 5.04 -8.43
N SER A 96 12.71 5.79 -8.18
CA SER A 96 12.73 7.23 -8.51
C SER A 96 12.54 7.48 -10.01
N ASN A 97 13.18 6.67 -10.84
CA ASN A 97 13.06 6.79 -12.31
C ASN A 97 11.65 6.44 -12.80
N SER A 98 11.05 5.38 -12.23
CA SER A 98 9.68 4.99 -12.56
C SER A 98 8.66 6.07 -12.21
N ILE A 99 8.81 6.71 -11.05
CA ILE A 99 7.96 7.84 -10.64
C ILE A 99 8.20 9.07 -11.54
N ASP A 100 9.46 9.34 -11.91
CA ASP A 100 9.83 10.44 -12.81
C ASP A 100 9.19 10.29 -14.21
N ILE A 101 9.16 9.07 -14.74
CA ILE A 101 8.46 8.75 -15.99
C ILE A 101 6.97 9.07 -15.87
N LEU A 102 6.30 8.66 -14.79
CA LEU A 102 4.88 8.94 -14.57
C LEU A 102 4.58 10.46 -14.49
N CYS A 103 5.51 11.25 -13.94
CA CYS A 103 5.38 12.71 -13.94
C CYS A 103 5.45 13.27 -15.36
N ASN A 104 6.34 12.74 -16.22
CA ASN A 104 6.49 13.16 -17.61
C ASN A 104 5.30 12.71 -18.48
N ASP A 105 4.64 11.62 -18.14
CA ASP A 105 3.42 11.12 -18.79
C ASP A 105 2.17 11.94 -18.40
N ASN A 106 2.33 12.96 -17.54
CA ASN A 106 1.30 13.92 -17.14
C ASN A 106 0.08 13.30 -16.44
N TYR A 107 0.25 12.26 -15.63
CA TYR A 107 -0.82 11.80 -14.75
C TYR A 107 -1.17 12.88 -13.72
N ASP A 108 -2.47 13.11 -13.51
CA ASP A 108 -2.93 14.13 -12.55
C ASP A 108 -2.63 13.75 -11.08
N LEU A 109 -2.67 12.46 -10.74
CA LEU A 109 -2.32 11.93 -9.43
C LEU A 109 -1.47 10.67 -9.57
N ILE A 110 -0.38 10.60 -8.83
CA ILE A 110 0.49 9.41 -8.75
C ILE A 110 0.44 8.88 -7.33
N ILE A 111 0.06 7.60 -7.18
CA ILE A 111 -0.06 6.90 -5.89
C ILE A 111 1.03 5.85 -5.77
N ALA A 112 1.87 5.96 -4.77
CA ALA A 112 2.87 4.95 -4.43
C ALA A 112 2.35 4.05 -3.30
N VAL A 113 2.53 2.73 -3.43
CA VAL A 113 2.02 1.75 -2.48
C VAL A 113 3.16 1.15 -1.68
N GLY A 114 3.22 1.50 -0.40
CA GLY A 114 4.18 0.96 0.56
C GLY A 114 5.37 1.85 0.89
N ALA A 115 5.93 1.62 2.06
CA ALA A 115 6.96 2.45 2.69
C ALA A 115 8.29 2.51 1.90
N ARG A 116 8.61 1.51 1.05
CA ARG A 116 9.84 1.52 0.26
C ARG A 116 9.88 2.65 -0.78
N PHE A 117 8.72 3.13 -1.20
CA PHE A 117 8.63 4.31 -2.07
C PHE A 117 8.84 5.64 -1.35
N ALA A 118 8.86 5.69 -0.03
CA ALA A 118 8.86 6.95 0.72
C ALA A 118 9.98 7.91 0.31
N LYS A 119 11.24 7.45 0.37
CA LYS A 119 12.39 8.27 -0.01
C LYS A 119 12.44 8.58 -1.52
N PRO A 120 12.25 7.61 -2.44
CA PRO A 120 12.13 7.89 -3.87
C PRO A 120 11.04 8.92 -4.20
N LEU A 121 9.85 8.76 -3.63
CA LEU A 121 8.72 9.66 -3.86
C LEU A 121 9.00 11.08 -3.35
N GLU A 122 9.59 11.22 -2.16
CA GLU A 122 9.97 12.52 -1.61
C GLU A 122 10.97 13.26 -2.53
N MET A 123 11.95 12.52 -3.05
CA MET A 123 12.95 13.09 -3.98
C MET A 123 12.30 13.60 -5.25
N VAL A 124 11.42 12.79 -5.87
CA VAL A 124 10.72 13.18 -7.10
C VAL A 124 9.70 14.29 -6.83
N ALA A 125 8.98 14.25 -5.73
CA ALA A 125 8.01 15.28 -5.35
C ALA A 125 8.66 16.67 -5.21
N LYS A 126 9.89 16.76 -4.72
CA LYS A 126 10.68 18.01 -4.68
C LYS A 126 11.01 18.54 -6.09
N LYS A 127 11.26 17.63 -7.05
CA LYS A 127 11.54 17.99 -8.45
C LYS A 127 10.28 18.46 -9.19
N TYR A 128 9.11 17.92 -8.81
CA TYR A 128 7.81 18.24 -9.42
C TYR A 128 6.83 18.86 -8.43
N PRO A 129 7.03 20.11 -7.98
CA PRO A 129 6.26 20.71 -6.88
C PRO A 129 4.77 20.93 -7.19
N LYS A 130 4.37 20.91 -8.46
CA LYS A 130 2.97 21.06 -8.89
C LYS A 130 2.25 19.70 -9.07
N GLN A 131 3.02 18.60 -9.17
CA GLN A 131 2.47 17.26 -9.28
C GLN A 131 1.85 16.83 -7.96
N GLN A 132 0.67 16.20 -8.02
CA GLN A 132 0.00 15.63 -6.86
C GLN A 132 0.44 14.18 -6.66
N PHE A 133 0.80 13.84 -5.43
CA PHE A 133 1.22 12.50 -5.05
C PHE A 133 0.48 11.99 -3.83
N ALA A 134 0.36 10.67 -3.72
CA ALA A 134 -0.04 10.03 -2.49
C ALA A 134 0.87 8.83 -2.18
N ILE A 135 0.95 8.46 -0.91
CA ILE A 135 1.63 7.25 -0.46
C ILE A 135 0.73 6.47 0.50
N ILE A 136 0.69 5.15 0.35
CA ILE A 136 -0.11 4.26 1.18
C ILE A 136 0.79 3.55 2.19
N ASP A 137 0.32 3.47 3.45
CA ASP A 137 0.98 2.84 4.59
C ASP A 137 2.32 3.46 4.96
N TYR A 138 2.39 4.79 4.85
CA TYR A 138 3.55 5.56 5.28
C TYR A 138 3.17 6.98 5.70
N GLU A 139 3.92 7.50 6.68
CA GLU A 139 3.83 8.88 7.16
C GLU A 139 5.25 9.46 7.27
N TYR A 140 5.43 10.67 6.74
CA TYR A 140 6.69 11.39 6.84
C TYR A 140 6.78 12.18 8.15
N ASP A 141 7.94 12.21 8.77
CA ASP A 141 8.19 13.09 9.94
C ASP A 141 7.92 14.57 9.58
N LYS A 142 8.28 14.95 8.37
CA LYS A 142 7.95 16.24 7.79
C LYS A 142 7.22 16.03 6.47
N GLN A 143 5.90 16.15 6.51
CA GLN A 143 5.03 15.88 5.37
C GLN A 143 5.33 16.82 4.20
N PRO A 144 5.70 16.30 3.00
CA PRO A 144 5.90 17.12 1.81
C PRO A 144 4.60 17.76 1.34
N SER A 145 4.65 19.00 0.88
CA SER A 145 3.45 19.82 0.59
C SER A 145 2.57 19.28 -0.55
N ASN A 146 3.11 18.45 -1.43
CA ASN A 146 2.42 17.86 -2.58
C ASN A 146 2.20 16.34 -2.47
N ILE A 147 2.49 15.74 -1.31
CA ILE A 147 2.20 14.34 -1.02
C ILE A 147 1.09 14.26 0.03
N THR A 148 0.09 13.40 -0.18
CA THR A 148 -0.82 12.96 0.87
C THR A 148 -0.44 11.56 1.32
N SER A 149 -0.29 11.37 2.62
CA SER A 149 -0.03 10.07 3.24
C SER A 149 -1.33 9.43 3.73
N ILE A 150 -1.52 8.14 3.45
CA ILE A 150 -2.49 7.28 4.14
C ILE A 150 -1.70 6.50 5.17
N SER A 151 -1.95 6.74 6.45
CA SER A 151 -1.30 6.06 7.58
C SER A 151 -2.32 5.31 8.44
N TYR A 152 -1.83 4.49 9.37
CA TYR A 152 -2.65 3.66 10.26
C TYR A 152 -2.19 3.82 11.71
N GLU A 153 -3.11 3.62 12.64
CA GLU A 153 -2.88 3.64 14.10
C GLU A 153 -2.13 2.37 14.56
N ASP A 154 -0.91 2.16 14.03
CA ASP A 154 -0.13 0.94 14.26
C ASP A 154 0.26 0.74 15.72
N ASN A 155 0.50 1.82 16.47
CA ASN A 155 0.77 1.73 17.91
C ASN A 155 -0.44 1.14 18.65
N LYS A 156 -1.64 1.64 18.37
CA LYS A 156 -2.86 1.15 19.01
C LYS A 156 -3.20 -0.27 18.58
N SER A 157 -2.98 -0.59 17.32
CA SER A 157 -3.15 -1.96 16.81
C SER A 157 -2.17 -2.93 17.47
N GLY A 158 -0.92 -2.52 17.67
CA GLY A 158 0.06 -3.26 18.46
C GLY A 158 -0.37 -3.43 19.94
N TYR A 159 -0.92 -2.37 20.53
CA TYR A 159 -1.43 -2.40 21.88
C TYR A 159 -2.56 -3.46 22.07
N LEU A 160 -3.48 -3.55 21.11
CA LEU A 160 -4.52 -4.59 21.12
C LEU A 160 -3.91 -6.01 21.09
N ALA A 161 -2.93 -6.23 20.21
CA ALA A 161 -2.21 -7.50 20.15
C ALA A 161 -1.50 -7.81 21.49
N GLY A 162 -0.92 -6.79 22.11
CA GLY A 162 -0.28 -6.90 23.42
C GLY A 162 -1.24 -7.25 24.55
N LEU A 163 -2.44 -6.64 24.57
CA LEU A 163 -3.50 -6.99 25.53
C LEU A 163 -3.88 -8.47 25.45
N ILE A 164 -4.07 -8.96 24.21
CA ILE A 164 -4.41 -10.37 23.97
C ILE A 164 -3.27 -11.28 24.42
N ALA A 165 -2.05 -11.01 23.96
CA ALA A 165 -0.89 -11.84 24.27
C ALA A 165 -0.64 -11.93 25.78
N GLY A 166 -0.71 -10.80 26.50
CA GLY A 166 -0.50 -10.79 27.94
C GLY A 166 -1.59 -11.48 28.75
N LYS A 167 -2.83 -11.54 28.24
CA LYS A 167 -3.93 -12.27 28.88
C LYS A 167 -3.95 -13.76 28.56
N MET A 168 -3.43 -14.16 27.41
CA MET A 168 -3.53 -15.53 26.93
C MET A 168 -2.24 -16.35 27.08
N THR A 169 -1.10 -15.72 27.37
CA THR A 169 0.14 -16.47 27.62
C THR A 169 0.02 -17.33 28.88
N GLU A 170 0.50 -18.56 28.77
CA GLU A 170 0.61 -19.51 29.89
C GLU A 170 2.04 -19.55 30.46
N SER A 171 3.02 -19.09 29.66
CA SER A 171 4.43 -19.13 30.03
C SER A 171 4.97 -17.82 30.62
N ASP A 172 4.18 -16.75 30.61
CA ASP A 172 4.62 -15.38 30.87
C ASP A 172 5.77 -14.92 29.93
N LYS A 173 5.88 -15.55 28.75
CA LYS A 173 6.88 -15.22 27.73
C LYS A 173 6.21 -15.02 26.39
N VAL A 174 6.30 -13.80 25.88
CA VAL A 174 5.72 -13.42 24.58
C VAL A 174 6.80 -12.88 23.67
N GLY A 175 6.58 -13.00 22.36
CA GLY A 175 7.52 -12.55 21.32
C GLY A 175 6.91 -11.57 20.35
N PHE A 176 7.76 -10.72 19.78
CA PHE A 176 7.46 -9.87 18.64
C PHE A 176 8.46 -10.16 17.53
N ILE A 177 7.96 -10.47 16.33
CA ILE A 177 8.78 -10.59 15.14
C ILE A 177 8.39 -9.50 14.15
N GLY A 178 9.29 -8.55 13.94
CA GLY A 178 9.17 -7.53 12.92
C GLY A 178 9.67 -8.03 11.57
N GLY A 179 9.08 -7.56 10.48
CA GLY A 179 9.73 -7.56 9.18
C GLY A 179 10.89 -6.54 9.15
N VAL A 180 11.32 -6.10 7.97
CA VAL A 180 12.36 -5.07 7.87
C VAL A 180 11.97 -3.82 8.66
N LYS A 181 12.90 -3.32 9.46
CA LYS A 181 12.65 -2.22 10.40
C LYS A 181 12.10 -0.97 9.70
N SER A 182 11.05 -0.39 10.25
CA SER A 182 10.38 0.80 9.74
C SER A 182 9.61 1.51 10.84
N SER A 183 9.22 2.78 10.63
CA SER A 183 8.42 3.54 11.60
C SER A 183 7.10 2.83 11.97
N SER A 184 6.41 2.21 11.01
CA SER A 184 5.20 1.43 11.27
C SER A 184 5.48 0.26 12.22
N ARG A 185 6.57 -0.48 12.01
CA ARG A 185 6.94 -1.63 12.87
C ARG A 185 7.42 -1.21 14.25
N ASP A 186 8.13 -0.08 14.34
CA ASP A 186 8.49 0.51 15.64
C ASP A 186 7.24 0.91 16.43
N LYS A 187 6.20 1.45 15.76
CA LYS A 187 4.89 1.75 16.36
C LYS A 187 4.18 0.47 16.83
N PHE A 188 4.15 -0.60 16.00
CA PHE A 188 3.59 -1.89 16.40
C PHE A 188 4.30 -2.49 17.60
N GLU A 189 5.64 -2.53 17.60
CA GLU A 189 6.44 -3.03 18.71
C GLU A 189 6.17 -2.25 20.00
N SER A 190 6.22 -0.92 19.93
CA SER A 190 5.96 -0.05 21.08
C SER A 190 4.59 -0.29 21.68
N GLY A 191 3.54 -0.32 20.85
CA GLY A 191 2.19 -0.62 21.30
C GLY A 191 2.07 -2.03 21.89
N PHE A 192 2.67 -3.03 21.26
CA PHE A 192 2.66 -4.41 21.75
C PHE A 192 3.28 -4.52 23.15
N ARG A 193 4.45 -3.92 23.35
CA ARG A 193 5.10 -3.88 24.67
C ARG A 193 4.23 -3.21 25.74
N GLU A 194 3.59 -2.10 25.39
CA GLU A 194 2.68 -1.38 26.27
C GLU A 194 1.46 -2.23 26.64
N GLY A 195 0.82 -2.85 25.65
CA GLY A 195 -0.35 -3.71 25.85
C GLY A 195 -0.05 -4.94 26.70
N VAL A 196 1.08 -5.62 26.44
CA VAL A 196 1.56 -6.75 27.25
C VAL A 196 1.77 -6.33 28.69
N LYS A 197 2.50 -5.25 28.92
CA LYS A 197 2.82 -4.75 30.26
C LYS A 197 1.58 -4.32 31.02
N PHE A 198 0.60 -3.72 30.31
CA PHE A 198 -0.68 -3.31 30.90
C PHE A 198 -1.55 -4.51 31.30
N SER A 199 -1.61 -5.54 30.45
CA SER A 199 -2.49 -6.69 30.68
C SER A 199 -1.89 -7.75 31.60
N ASN A 200 -0.54 -7.86 31.65
CA ASN A 200 0.19 -8.80 32.51
C ASN A 200 1.50 -8.22 32.99
N SER A 201 1.53 -7.66 34.19
CA SER A 201 2.72 -7.05 34.80
C SER A 201 3.77 -8.08 35.26
N SER A 202 3.48 -9.38 35.26
CA SER A 202 4.44 -10.44 35.59
C SER A 202 5.45 -10.66 34.46
N ILE A 203 5.08 -10.36 33.23
CA ILE A 203 5.98 -10.46 32.06
C ILE A 203 7.05 -9.38 32.16
N LYS A 204 8.30 -9.79 32.39
CA LYS A 204 9.44 -8.87 32.53
C LYS A 204 10.10 -8.57 31.21
N ASP A 205 10.29 -9.62 30.38
CA ASP A 205 11.02 -9.54 29.12
C ASP A 205 10.12 -10.00 27.96
N ILE A 206 10.05 -9.18 26.92
CA ILE A 206 9.41 -9.49 25.66
C ILE A 206 10.50 -9.77 24.65
N SER A 207 10.53 -10.96 24.09
CA SER A 207 11.50 -11.32 23.06
C SER A 207 11.19 -10.54 21.78
N VAL A 208 12.14 -9.77 21.26
CA VAL A 208 11.96 -8.98 20.03
C VAL A 208 13.08 -9.26 19.06
N GLU A 209 12.70 -9.61 17.85
CA GLU A 209 13.64 -9.80 16.73
C GLU A 209 13.04 -9.19 15.46
N TYR A 210 13.91 -8.78 14.56
CA TYR A 210 13.54 -8.26 13.25
C TYR A 210 14.18 -9.11 12.15
N ALA A 211 13.44 -9.32 11.07
CA ALA A 211 14.04 -9.89 9.87
C ALA A 211 14.82 -8.80 9.13
N ASP A 212 16.11 -9.04 8.88
CA ASP A 212 16.98 -8.05 8.25
C ASP A 212 16.79 -7.94 6.73
N VAL A 213 16.10 -8.92 6.12
CA VAL A 213 15.99 -9.05 4.67
C VAL A 213 14.54 -9.37 4.29
N PHE A 214 14.08 -8.77 3.21
CA PHE A 214 12.84 -9.18 2.55
C PHE A 214 13.01 -10.56 1.90
N LYS A 215 11.94 -11.39 1.90
CA LYS A 215 11.92 -12.73 1.28
C LYS A 215 12.88 -13.75 1.89
N ASP A 216 13.12 -13.68 3.18
CA ASP A 216 13.85 -14.73 3.88
C ASP A 216 12.95 -15.48 4.86
N SER A 217 11.96 -16.20 4.33
CA SER A 217 11.06 -17.04 5.12
C SER A 217 11.79 -18.04 6.02
N LYS A 218 13.01 -18.50 5.63
CA LYS A 218 13.82 -19.40 6.46
C LYS A 218 14.40 -18.68 7.69
N SER A 219 14.87 -17.45 7.52
CA SER A 219 15.33 -16.64 8.65
C SER A 219 14.20 -16.37 9.62
N VAL A 220 13.04 -15.95 9.12
CA VAL A 220 11.84 -15.67 9.92
C VAL A 220 11.37 -16.93 10.67
N GLU A 221 11.34 -18.09 10.00
CA GLU A 221 11.04 -19.38 10.61
C GLU A 221 12.03 -19.74 11.74
N SER A 222 13.34 -19.52 11.49
CA SER A 222 14.38 -19.76 12.47
C SER A 222 14.25 -18.86 13.70
N ILE A 223 13.94 -17.58 13.51
CA ILE A 223 13.65 -16.64 14.60
C ILE A 223 12.48 -17.14 15.45
N ALA A 224 11.37 -17.52 14.83
CA ALA A 224 10.20 -18.01 15.54
C ALA A 224 10.52 -19.30 16.34
N LYS A 225 11.24 -20.25 15.74
CA LYS A 225 11.68 -21.47 16.43
C LYS A 225 12.55 -21.18 17.64
N LYS A 226 13.55 -20.30 17.49
CA LYS A 226 14.44 -19.88 18.58
C LYS A 226 13.66 -19.22 19.74
N MET A 227 12.70 -18.36 19.45
CA MET A 227 11.86 -17.74 20.48
C MET A 227 11.08 -18.81 21.25
N MET A 228 10.43 -19.74 20.54
CA MET A 228 9.66 -20.81 21.16
C MET A 228 10.54 -21.79 21.96
N ASP A 229 11.78 -22.07 21.51
CA ASP A 229 12.74 -22.90 22.26
C ASP A 229 13.19 -22.21 23.55
N ASN A 230 13.14 -20.89 23.61
CA ASN A 230 13.36 -20.08 24.82
C ASN A 230 12.09 -19.93 25.69
N GLY A 231 11.00 -20.61 25.33
CA GLY A 231 9.77 -20.70 26.11
C GLY A 231 8.69 -19.67 25.73
N VAL A 232 8.86 -18.90 24.67
CA VAL A 232 7.80 -18.04 24.14
C VAL A 232 6.62 -18.92 23.66
N ASP A 233 5.41 -18.61 24.09
CA ASP A 233 4.20 -19.34 23.72
C ASP A 233 3.26 -18.56 22.80
N ILE A 234 3.37 -17.23 22.79
CA ILE A 234 2.62 -16.36 21.86
C ILE A 234 3.56 -15.43 21.15
N ILE A 235 3.50 -15.39 19.82
CA ILE A 235 4.28 -14.47 18.96
C ILE A 235 3.31 -13.49 18.28
N PHE A 236 3.62 -12.20 18.35
CA PHE A 236 3.02 -11.19 17.48
C PHE A 236 3.94 -10.99 16.27
N SER A 237 3.43 -11.31 15.07
CA SER A 237 4.20 -11.26 13.83
C SER A 237 3.74 -10.13 12.92
N THR A 238 4.66 -9.24 12.57
CA THR A 238 4.46 -8.16 11.59
C THR A 238 5.32 -8.39 10.33
N THR A 239 5.55 -9.67 9.98
CA THR A 239 6.39 -10.09 8.86
C THR A 239 5.66 -10.16 7.52
N GLU A 240 4.38 -9.77 7.50
CA GLU A 240 3.54 -9.68 6.29
C GLU A 240 3.46 -11.01 5.53
N ASP A 241 3.93 -11.09 4.28
CA ASP A 241 3.81 -12.30 3.47
C ASP A 241 4.71 -13.44 3.98
N ASP A 242 5.79 -13.14 4.72
CA ASP A 242 6.59 -14.15 5.44
C ASP A 242 5.90 -14.67 6.71
N SER A 243 4.73 -14.12 7.07
CA SER A 243 3.96 -14.56 8.23
C SER A 243 3.58 -16.04 8.18
N LYS A 244 3.42 -16.60 6.97
CA LYS A 244 3.19 -18.04 6.80
C LYS A 244 4.31 -18.90 7.39
N ALA A 245 5.56 -18.46 7.27
CA ALA A 245 6.70 -19.18 7.86
C ALA A 245 6.65 -19.16 9.40
N VAL A 246 6.24 -18.03 10.00
CA VAL A 246 5.99 -17.95 11.45
C VAL A 246 4.84 -18.86 11.86
N ILE A 247 3.72 -18.81 11.12
CA ILE A 247 2.52 -19.62 11.40
C ILE A 247 2.84 -21.11 11.33
N ASP A 248 3.57 -21.56 10.30
CA ASP A 248 3.97 -22.97 10.14
C ASP A 248 4.88 -23.41 11.30
N ALA A 249 5.85 -22.57 11.71
CA ALA A 249 6.72 -22.85 12.86
C ALA A 249 5.93 -22.95 14.18
N VAL A 250 5.00 -22.02 14.39
CA VAL A 250 4.13 -21.97 15.57
C VAL A 250 3.22 -23.19 15.62
N ARG A 251 2.61 -23.57 14.49
CA ARG A 251 1.79 -24.77 14.36
C ARG A 251 2.58 -26.04 14.68
N ALA A 252 3.78 -26.17 14.15
CA ALA A 252 4.63 -27.34 14.40
C ALA A 252 4.99 -27.54 15.88
N LYS A 253 4.99 -26.48 16.68
CA LYS A 253 5.28 -26.49 18.11
C LYS A 253 4.03 -26.34 18.99
N ASN A 254 2.83 -26.38 18.41
CA ASN A 254 1.55 -26.16 19.09
C ASN A 254 1.55 -24.88 19.96
N LYS A 255 2.11 -23.79 19.42
CA LYS A 255 2.13 -22.46 20.02
C LYS A 255 1.13 -21.55 19.34
N LYS A 256 1.07 -20.28 19.72
CA LYS A 256 0.08 -19.32 19.24
C LYS A 256 0.73 -18.14 18.54
N VAL A 257 0.00 -17.53 17.61
CA VAL A 257 0.45 -16.33 16.86
C VAL A 257 -0.70 -15.35 16.70
N ILE A 258 -0.34 -14.06 16.76
CA ILE A 258 -1.17 -12.94 16.30
C ILE A 258 -0.50 -12.44 15.00
N ALA A 259 -1.23 -12.43 13.90
CA ALA A 259 -0.72 -12.04 12.59
C ALA A 259 -1.12 -10.59 12.23
N THR A 260 -0.71 -10.10 11.05
CA THR A 260 -1.01 -8.73 10.59
C THR A 260 -1.48 -8.65 9.15
N ASN A 261 -1.96 -7.47 8.77
CA ASN A 261 -2.39 -6.98 7.46
C ASN A 261 -3.68 -7.58 6.93
N LYS A 262 -3.83 -8.87 6.92
CA LYS A 262 -5.05 -9.60 6.54
C LYS A 262 -5.41 -10.65 7.58
N ASP A 263 -6.64 -11.11 7.56
CA ASP A 263 -7.05 -12.26 8.36
C ASP A 263 -6.33 -13.51 7.86
N GLN A 264 -5.58 -14.17 8.76
CA GLN A 264 -4.78 -15.36 8.49
C GLN A 264 -5.24 -16.60 9.25
N HIS A 265 -6.42 -16.53 9.86
CA HIS A 265 -7.00 -17.60 10.66
C HIS A 265 -7.00 -18.95 9.94
N GLU A 266 -7.38 -18.97 8.66
CA GLU A 266 -7.50 -20.22 7.88
C GLU A 266 -6.17 -20.95 7.65
N LEU A 267 -5.02 -20.27 7.79
CA LEU A 267 -3.71 -20.92 7.63
C LEU A 267 -3.40 -21.90 8.76
N ALA A 268 -3.87 -21.62 9.97
CA ALA A 268 -3.76 -22.50 11.13
C ALA A 268 -4.83 -22.12 12.17
N PRO A 269 -6.08 -22.61 12.03
CA PRO A 269 -7.21 -22.14 12.82
C PRO A 269 -7.04 -22.28 14.33
N GLU A 270 -6.29 -23.29 14.78
CA GLU A 270 -6.04 -23.51 16.22
C GLU A 270 -4.88 -22.67 16.77
N ASN A 271 -4.00 -22.16 15.90
CA ASN A 271 -2.76 -21.48 16.30
C ASN A 271 -2.82 -19.96 16.09
N VAL A 272 -3.52 -19.49 15.05
CA VAL A 272 -3.71 -18.06 14.81
C VAL A 272 -4.82 -17.57 15.75
N ILE A 273 -4.43 -16.92 16.86
CA ILE A 273 -5.39 -16.38 17.84
C ILE A 273 -6.23 -15.28 17.21
N SER A 274 -5.54 -14.40 16.48
CA SER A 274 -6.12 -13.22 15.84
C SER A 274 -5.22 -12.73 14.73
N SER A 275 -5.74 -11.80 13.93
CA SER A 275 -4.95 -10.97 13.03
C SER A 275 -5.30 -9.50 13.23
N ILE A 276 -4.29 -8.64 13.22
CA ILE A 276 -4.51 -7.20 13.09
C ILE A 276 -4.67 -6.91 11.60
N VAL A 277 -5.86 -6.51 11.20
CA VAL A 277 -6.19 -6.21 9.80
C VAL A 277 -6.10 -4.72 9.50
N LYS A 278 -5.74 -4.39 8.26
CA LYS A 278 -5.76 -3.02 7.73
C LYS A 278 -6.63 -2.98 6.47
N ASP A 279 -7.52 -2.01 6.41
CA ASP A 279 -8.31 -1.71 5.20
C ASP A 279 -7.50 -0.77 4.30
N PHE A 280 -6.91 -1.31 3.26
CA PHE A 280 -6.19 -0.52 2.27
C PHE A 280 -7.09 -0.09 1.09
N GLU A 281 -8.25 -0.75 0.90
CA GLU A 281 -9.14 -0.47 -0.23
C GLU A 281 -9.93 0.82 -0.03
N ASN A 282 -10.73 0.92 1.03
CA ASN A 282 -11.63 2.06 1.23
C ASN A 282 -10.89 3.38 1.39
N PRO A 283 -9.82 3.52 2.19
CA PRO A 283 -9.06 4.77 2.28
C PRO A 283 -8.45 5.20 0.96
N THR A 284 -7.93 4.24 0.17
CA THR A 284 -7.37 4.53 -1.16
C THR A 284 -8.46 4.99 -2.14
N TYR A 285 -9.60 4.30 -2.18
CA TYR A 285 -10.74 4.71 -3.00
C TYR A 285 -11.24 6.12 -2.63
N ASN A 286 -11.38 6.39 -1.33
CA ASN A 286 -11.83 7.69 -0.82
C ASN A 286 -10.86 8.82 -1.17
N LEU A 287 -9.56 8.55 -1.13
CA LEU A 287 -8.53 9.50 -1.56
C LEU A 287 -8.69 9.82 -3.06
N ILE A 288 -8.81 8.80 -3.92
CA ILE A 288 -9.03 8.99 -5.37
C ILE A 288 -10.35 9.74 -5.61
N GLN A 289 -11.41 9.39 -4.92
CA GLN A 289 -12.71 10.08 -5.04
C GLN A 289 -12.59 11.57 -4.62
N SER A 290 -11.89 11.85 -3.53
CA SER A 290 -11.62 13.22 -3.07
C SER A 290 -10.84 14.01 -4.11
N PHE A 291 -9.85 13.38 -4.74
CA PHE A 291 -9.07 13.97 -5.82
C PHE A 291 -9.95 14.30 -7.03
N VAL A 292 -10.77 13.38 -7.49
CA VAL A 292 -11.68 13.58 -8.64
C VAL A 292 -12.68 14.70 -8.38
N LYS A 293 -13.19 14.81 -7.15
CA LYS A 293 -14.10 15.88 -6.72
C LYS A 293 -13.43 17.24 -6.51
N GLY A 294 -12.11 17.36 -6.70
CA GLY A 294 -11.35 18.61 -6.48
C GLY A 294 -11.09 18.95 -5.00
N ASN A 295 -11.34 18.02 -4.09
CA ASN A 295 -11.15 18.19 -2.64
C ASN A 295 -9.78 17.70 -2.14
N TYR A 296 -8.96 17.16 -3.04
CA TYR A 296 -7.61 16.70 -2.70
C TYR A 296 -6.71 17.88 -2.31
N LYS A 297 -5.92 17.70 -1.27
CA LYS A 297 -4.90 18.66 -0.84
C LYS A 297 -3.66 17.88 -0.44
N GLY A 298 -2.55 18.09 -1.15
CA GLY A 298 -1.25 17.60 -0.71
C GLY A 298 -0.84 18.15 0.67
N GLY A 299 0.20 17.61 1.25
CA GLY A 299 0.71 18.02 2.55
C GLY A 299 -0.11 17.49 3.74
N LYS A 300 -0.98 16.51 3.54
CA LYS A 300 -1.83 15.94 4.59
C LYS A 300 -1.49 14.51 4.91
N VAL A 301 -1.75 14.15 6.15
CA VAL A 301 -1.82 12.77 6.62
C VAL A 301 -3.28 12.41 6.86
N ILE A 302 -3.73 11.30 6.27
CA ILE A 302 -5.03 10.69 6.51
C ILE A 302 -4.77 9.48 7.38
N GLU A 303 -4.95 9.64 8.69
CA GLU A 303 -4.77 8.58 9.65
C GLU A 303 -6.01 7.70 9.73
N ASN A 304 -5.83 6.40 9.52
CA ASN A 304 -6.87 5.38 9.64
C ASN A 304 -6.78 4.74 11.02
N THR A 305 -7.85 4.87 11.80
CA THR A 305 -7.85 4.52 13.21
C THR A 305 -8.56 3.22 13.49
N VAL A 306 -8.27 2.62 14.64
CA VAL A 306 -9.03 1.48 15.19
C VAL A 306 -10.49 1.87 15.40
N LYS A 307 -10.76 3.09 15.85
CA LYS A 307 -12.12 3.61 16.05
C LYS A 307 -12.91 3.74 14.76
N SER A 308 -12.27 4.04 13.62
CA SER A 308 -12.93 4.10 12.32
C SER A 308 -13.21 2.72 11.73
N GLY A 309 -12.66 1.66 12.32
CA GLY A 309 -12.73 0.30 11.79
C GLY A 309 -11.78 0.04 10.60
N SER A 310 -10.91 1.01 10.28
CA SER A 310 -9.96 0.86 9.17
C SER A 310 -8.73 0.02 9.55
N THR A 311 -8.53 -0.23 10.83
CA THR A 311 -7.55 -1.19 11.37
C THR A 311 -8.09 -1.79 12.67
N GLY A 312 -7.57 -2.93 13.10
CA GLY A 312 -7.98 -3.58 14.35
C GLY A 312 -8.00 -5.09 14.25
N LEU A 313 -8.73 -5.74 15.15
CA LEU A 313 -8.84 -7.19 15.18
C LEU A 313 -9.70 -7.72 14.03
N ALA A 314 -9.26 -8.82 13.42
CA ALA A 314 -10.05 -9.56 12.44
C ALA A 314 -11.36 -10.07 13.05
N GLN A 315 -12.40 -10.20 12.24
CA GLN A 315 -13.72 -10.67 12.70
C GLN A 315 -13.68 -12.09 13.31
N ASN A 316 -12.79 -12.94 12.80
CA ASN A 316 -12.62 -14.32 13.29
C ASN A 316 -11.92 -14.40 14.67
N SER A 317 -11.42 -13.30 15.20
CA SER A 317 -10.74 -13.28 16.52
C SER A 317 -11.59 -13.83 17.66
N SER A 318 -12.91 -13.69 17.56
CA SER A 318 -13.85 -14.24 18.56
C SER A 318 -13.88 -15.77 18.60
N GLN A 319 -13.31 -16.48 17.64
CA GLN A 319 -13.26 -17.94 17.62
C GLN A 319 -12.15 -18.50 18.53
N ASN A 320 -11.03 -17.76 18.65
CA ASN A 320 -9.84 -18.21 19.36
C ASN A 320 -9.49 -17.36 20.60
N ILE A 321 -10.19 -16.25 20.82
CA ILE A 321 -10.03 -15.44 22.02
C ILE A 321 -11.20 -15.73 22.97
N PRO A 322 -10.95 -16.16 24.21
CA PRO A 322 -12.01 -16.35 25.19
C PRO A 322 -12.86 -15.08 25.37
N PRO A 323 -14.18 -15.22 25.59
CA PRO A 323 -15.09 -14.07 25.70
C PRO A 323 -14.71 -13.04 26.77
N ASP A 324 -14.19 -13.46 27.89
CA ASP A 324 -13.71 -12.59 28.97
C ASP A 324 -12.47 -11.81 28.60
N VAL A 325 -11.55 -12.44 27.82
CA VAL A 325 -10.38 -11.76 27.27
C VAL A 325 -10.81 -10.74 26.21
N LEU A 326 -11.74 -11.11 25.34
CA LEU A 326 -12.25 -10.19 24.32
C LEU A 326 -12.96 -8.99 24.94
N GLU A 327 -13.77 -9.21 25.99
CA GLU A 327 -14.39 -8.14 26.77
C GLU A 327 -13.34 -7.24 27.43
N TYR A 328 -12.28 -7.83 28.01
CA TYR A 328 -11.17 -7.08 28.58
C TYR A 328 -10.48 -6.20 27.55
N VAL A 329 -10.19 -6.74 26.35
CA VAL A 329 -9.56 -6.00 25.25
C VAL A 329 -10.45 -4.84 24.81
N ASN A 330 -11.75 -5.09 24.60
CA ASN A 330 -12.69 -4.05 24.18
C ASN A 330 -12.85 -2.93 25.23
N LYS A 331 -12.86 -3.26 26.51
CA LYS A 331 -12.93 -2.28 27.61
C LYS A 331 -11.68 -1.40 27.70
N ASN A 332 -10.52 -1.94 27.35
CA ASN A 332 -9.23 -1.26 27.46
C ASN A 332 -8.71 -0.73 26.12
N ASN A 333 -9.49 -0.81 25.05
CA ASN A 333 -9.24 -0.22 23.76
C ASN A 333 -9.55 1.30 23.80
N LYS A 334 -8.70 2.09 24.44
CA LYS A 334 -8.89 3.54 24.64
C LYS A 334 -8.06 4.35 23.66
#